data_4593abfcbdf851d9842eab7a008b1856
#
_entry.id   4593abfcbdf851d9842eab7a008b1856
#
_cell.length_a   1.000
_cell.length_b   1.000
_cell.length_c   1.000
_cell.angle_alpha   90.00
_cell.angle_beta   90.00
_cell.angle_gamma   90.00
#
_symmetry.space_group_name_H-M   'P 1'
#
loop_
_entity.id
_entity.type
_entity.pdbx_description
1 polymer ?
#
loop_
_entity_poly.entity_id
_entity_poly.type
_entity_poly.pdbx_seq_one_letter_code
_entity_poly.pdbx_strand_id
1 'polypeptide(L)'
;MIYTTLLNIAIFQGIVLGLIILKSSLFNSNSNKYLAFLIFTLSIKLLTHVFDIQQVFTSYPLLRFIDDIEWVFLIPVFIFLFIKNRTDTTGKSKQKKYLLFIPFVYSAVLNIINDLDHVARIYTIPESGIAIIQILGLIQLALAVTFIPFLPLYSYFLIRHLKDPQEKKWIITLLTIVSILLIVWLITALAGLILDYDISSSMNVLALFATFIIHWTAYKGIYKYKLAKNKEAISNFLNEDLANSYTNLQIVENSRPEEYKESITADNLYFQKLELLCKEQHIYTDSTLNREKVAEKLGISAGYLSQIINTITGDNFANYINQYRVEAVKEMILNSEYENYNLLTMGLESGFTSKTTFYKAFKKVTAQTPNEYKNTRK
;
A
#
# COMPACT_ATOMS: atom_id res chain seq x y z
N MET A 1 10.28 27.80 -8.26
CA MET A 1 11.22 26.74 -7.86
C MET A 1 10.57 25.70 -6.92
N ILE A 2 10.13 26.02 -5.71
CA ILE A 2 9.52 25.04 -4.77
C ILE A 2 8.32 24.32 -5.38
N TYR A 3 7.41 25.06 -6.04
CA TYR A 3 6.21 24.50 -6.68
C TYR A 3 6.54 23.42 -7.71
N THR A 4 7.40 23.72 -8.67
CA THR A 4 7.82 22.76 -9.72
C THR A 4 8.58 21.56 -9.16
N THR A 5 9.36 21.75 -8.07
CA THR A 5 10.02 20.66 -7.36
C THR A 5 9.00 19.69 -6.74
N LEU A 6 7.94 20.20 -6.10
CA LEU A 6 6.87 19.37 -5.54
C LEU A 6 6.16 18.55 -6.63
N LEU A 7 5.85 19.16 -7.78
CA LEU A 7 5.25 18.45 -8.91
C LEU A 7 6.18 17.35 -9.44
N ASN A 8 7.47 17.63 -9.61
CA ASN A 8 8.44 16.64 -10.09
C ASN A 8 8.58 15.45 -9.13
N ILE A 9 8.58 15.69 -7.82
CA ILE A 9 8.55 14.62 -6.80
C ILE A 9 7.29 13.77 -6.95
N ALA A 10 6.12 14.40 -7.14
CA ALA A 10 4.86 13.68 -7.31
C ALA A 10 4.82 12.86 -8.60
N ILE A 11 5.34 13.39 -9.71
CA ILE A 11 5.46 12.68 -10.99
C ILE A 11 6.32 11.43 -10.82
N PHE A 12 7.52 11.59 -10.26
CA PHE A 12 8.43 10.46 -10.01
C PHE A 12 7.79 9.41 -9.11
N GLN A 13 7.22 9.86 -7.98
CA GLN A 13 6.54 8.98 -7.05
C GLN A 13 5.35 8.25 -7.69
N GLY A 14 4.54 8.95 -8.50
CA GLY A 14 3.40 8.37 -9.21
C GLY A 14 3.84 7.29 -10.20
N ILE A 15 4.90 7.53 -10.98
CA ILE A 15 5.44 6.54 -11.91
C ILE A 15 5.97 5.31 -11.16
N VAL A 16 6.79 5.51 -10.14
CA VAL A 16 7.35 4.41 -9.33
C VAL A 16 6.24 3.60 -8.66
N LEU A 17 5.25 4.29 -8.07
CA LEU A 17 4.11 3.66 -7.41
C LEU A 17 3.26 2.84 -8.39
N GLY A 18 2.95 3.40 -9.56
CA GLY A 18 2.22 2.70 -10.62
C GLY A 18 2.96 1.43 -11.07
N LEU A 19 4.28 1.51 -11.25
CA LEU A 19 5.10 0.34 -11.60
C LEU A 19 5.12 -0.71 -10.50
N ILE A 20 5.22 -0.31 -9.22
CA ILE A 20 5.16 -1.22 -8.08
C ILE A 20 3.81 -1.95 -8.06
N ILE A 21 2.69 -1.23 -8.25
CA ILE A 21 1.36 -1.83 -8.28
C ILE A 21 1.23 -2.85 -9.41
N LEU A 22 1.81 -2.58 -10.60
CA LEU A 22 1.72 -3.48 -11.74
C LEU A 22 2.64 -4.70 -11.65
N LYS A 23 3.86 -4.53 -11.14
CA LYS A 23 4.89 -5.59 -11.14
C LYS A 23 4.90 -6.45 -9.87
N SER A 24 4.52 -5.90 -8.71
CA SER A 24 4.59 -6.62 -7.44
C SER A 24 3.53 -7.71 -7.35
N SER A 25 3.93 -8.94 -7.05
CA SER A 25 3.03 -10.06 -6.77
C SER A 25 2.05 -9.75 -5.62
N LEU A 26 2.47 -8.92 -4.68
CA LEU A 26 1.67 -8.48 -3.55
C LEU A 26 0.44 -7.63 -3.94
N PHE A 27 0.52 -6.90 -5.06
CA PHE A 27 -0.55 -6.03 -5.55
C PHE A 27 -1.24 -6.55 -6.80
N ASN A 28 -0.89 -7.75 -7.27
CA ASN A 28 -1.39 -8.32 -8.52
C ASN A 28 -2.88 -8.70 -8.41
N SER A 29 -3.75 -7.71 -8.62
CA SER A 29 -5.17 -7.91 -8.81
C SER A 29 -5.64 -7.14 -10.04
N ASN A 30 -6.65 -7.66 -10.73
CA ASN A 30 -7.22 -6.98 -11.91
C ASN A 30 -7.79 -5.60 -11.57
N SER A 31 -8.20 -5.37 -10.33
CA SER A 31 -8.66 -4.08 -9.85
C SER A 31 -7.49 -3.10 -9.71
N ASN A 32 -6.40 -3.51 -9.05
CA ASN A 32 -5.27 -2.62 -8.76
C ASN A 32 -4.57 -2.10 -10.03
N LYS A 33 -4.63 -2.83 -11.15
CA LYS A 33 -4.11 -2.35 -12.43
C LYS A 33 -4.77 -1.02 -12.85
N TYR A 34 -6.07 -0.89 -12.64
CA TYR A 34 -6.77 0.37 -12.96
C TYR A 34 -6.41 1.51 -12.00
N LEU A 35 -6.09 1.19 -10.74
CA LEU A 35 -5.55 2.19 -9.82
C LEU A 35 -4.15 2.67 -10.27
N ALA A 36 -3.31 1.77 -10.76
CA ALA A 36 -2.02 2.14 -11.34
C ALA A 36 -2.19 3.03 -12.58
N PHE A 37 -3.12 2.70 -13.48
CA PHE A 37 -3.41 3.53 -14.66
C PHE A 37 -3.97 4.90 -14.28
N LEU A 38 -4.80 5.01 -13.24
CA LEU A 38 -5.24 6.29 -12.70
C LEU A 38 -4.06 7.15 -12.25
N ILE A 39 -3.13 6.56 -11.50
CA ILE A 39 -1.93 7.25 -11.01
C ILE A 39 -1.04 7.69 -12.19
N PHE A 40 -0.84 6.85 -13.21
CA PHE A 40 -0.09 7.22 -14.42
C PHE A 40 -0.76 8.38 -15.16
N THR A 41 -2.08 8.37 -15.30
CA THR A 41 -2.82 9.46 -15.96
C THR A 41 -2.61 10.78 -15.23
N LEU A 42 -2.71 10.78 -13.88
CA LEU A 42 -2.42 11.96 -13.08
C LEU A 42 -0.96 12.41 -13.22
N SER A 43 -0.02 11.48 -13.26
CA SER A 43 1.41 11.78 -13.42
C SER A 43 1.72 12.38 -14.80
N ILE A 44 1.07 11.90 -15.87
CA ILE A 44 1.19 12.47 -17.22
C ILE A 44 0.67 13.91 -17.24
N LYS A 45 -0.52 14.16 -16.67
CA LYS A 45 -1.06 15.56 -16.61
C LYS A 45 -0.20 16.50 -15.77
N LEU A 46 0.41 16.01 -14.69
CA LEU A 46 1.39 16.80 -13.93
C LEU A 46 2.65 17.06 -14.75
N LEU A 47 3.12 16.10 -15.53
CA LEU A 47 4.31 16.25 -16.37
C LEU A 47 4.08 17.30 -17.47
N THR A 48 2.95 17.23 -18.19
CA THR A 48 2.62 18.21 -19.23
C THR A 48 2.42 19.60 -18.64
N HIS A 49 1.82 19.71 -17.43
CA HIS A 49 1.70 20.98 -16.73
C HIS A 49 3.07 21.59 -16.33
N VAL A 50 4.03 20.75 -15.91
CA VAL A 50 5.41 21.20 -15.66
C VAL A 50 6.08 21.67 -16.95
N PHE A 51 5.85 20.99 -18.08
CA PHE A 51 6.36 21.39 -19.38
C PHE A 51 5.82 22.77 -19.82
N ASP A 52 4.55 23.04 -19.56
CA ASP A 52 3.93 24.34 -19.82
C ASP A 52 4.58 25.45 -18.97
N ILE A 53 4.69 25.27 -17.66
CA ILE A 53 5.35 26.21 -16.74
C ILE A 53 6.79 26.50 -17.15
N GLN A 54 7.53 25.49 -17.59
CA GLN A 54 8.92 25.61 -18.02
C GLN A 54 9.09 26.04 -19.47
N GLN A 55 7.98 26.33 -20.18
CA GLN A 55 7.95 26.73 -21.58
C GLN A 55 8.64 25.71 -22.51
N VAL A 56 8.61 24.41 -22.15
CA VAL A 56 9.21 23.35 -22.96
C VAL A 56 8.57 23.27 -24.35
N PHE A 57 7.27 23.55 -24.45
CA PHE A 57 6.53 23.54 -25.71
C PHE A 57 6.94 24.62 -26.69
N THR A 58 7.63 25.69 -26.26
CA THR A 58 8.22 26.66 -27.16
C THR A 58 9.45 26.13 -27.86
N SER A 59 10.26 25.32 -27.15
CA SER A 59 11.46 24.70 -27.71
C SER A 59 11.17 23.40 -28.46
N TYR A 60 10.14 22.67 -28.04
CA TYR A 60 9.74 21.37 -28.59
C TYR A 60 8.22 21.32 -28.87
N PRO A 61 7.72 22.03 -29.92
CA PRO A 61 6.28 22.17 -30.19
C PRO A 61 5.54 20.84 -30.34
N LEU A 62 6.17 19.80 -30.90
CA LEU A 62 5.56 18.50 -31.10
C LEU A 62 5.16 17.79 -29.78
N LEU A 63 5.72 18.18 -28.65
CA LEU A 63 5.29 17.64 -27.34
C LEU A 63 3.88 18.11 -26.95
N ARG A 64 3.32 19.15 -27.60
CA ARG A 64 1.93 19.57 -27.41
C ARG A 64 0.93 18.47 -27.77
N PHE A 65 1.24 17.60 -28.74
CA PHE A 65 0.41 16.43 -29.04
C PHE A 65 0.11 15.56 -27.81
N ILE A 66 0.99 15.55 -26.80
CA ILE A 66 0.76 14.81 -25.56
C ILE A 66 -0.08 15.64 -24.59
N ASP A 67 0.10 16.95 -24.53
CA ASP A 67 -0.63 17.83 -23.60
C ASP A 67 -2.09 18.03 -24.06
N ASP A 68 -2.29 18.25 -25.33
CA ASP A 68 -3.59 18.56 -25.92
C ASP A 68 -4.54 17.35 -25.93
N ILE A 69 -4.02 16.12 -25.71
CA ILE A 69 -4.86 14.96 -25.41
C ILE A 69 -5.56 15.17 -24.05
N GLU A 70 -6.90 15.07 -24.05
CA GLU A 70 -7.71 15.22 -22.85
C GLU A 70 -7.65 13.99 -21.94
N TRP A 71 -6.51 13.78 -21.29
CA TRP A 71 -6.28 12.69 -20.33
C TRP A 71 -7.33 12.63 -19.21
N VAL A 72 -8.01 13.73 -18.94
CA VAL A 72 -9.04 13.85 -17.90
C VAL A 72 -10.18 12.86 -18.12
N PHE A 73 -10.52 12.51 -19.36
CA PHE A 73 -11.54 11.49 -19.67
C PHE A 73 -11.19 10.09 -19.12
N LEU A 74 -9.90 9.78 -18.95
CA LEU A 74 -9.48 8.47 -18.42
C LEU A 74 -9.63 8.35 -16.91
N ILE A 75 -9.58 9.46 -16.17
CA ILE A 75 -9.65 9.47 -14.71
C ILE A 75 -10.95 8.80 -14.20
N PRO A 76 -12.16 9.23 -14.64
CA PRO A 76 -13.40 8.59 -14.20
C PRO A 76 -13.52 7.14 -14.68
N VAL A 77 -12.95 6.79 -15.84
CA VAL A 77 -12.95 5.41 -16.35
C VAL A 77 -12.13 4.50 -15.46
N PHE A 78 -10.90 4.90 -15.12
CA PHE A 78 -10.02 4.05 -14.31
C PHE A 78 -10.54 3.88 -12.90
N ILE A 79 -11.07 4.94 -12.25
CA ILE A 79 -11.65 4.79 -10.91
C ILE A 79 -12.91 3.92 -10.93
N PHE A 80 -13.77 4.06 -11.95
CA PHE A 80 -14.92 3.19 -12.15
C PHE A 80 -14.53 1.73 -12.33
N LEU A 81 -13.57 1.42 -13.20
CA LEU A 81 -13.10 0.06 -13.46
C LEU A 81 -12.41 -0.53 -12.23
N PHE A 82 -11.67 0.29 -11.46
CA PHE A 82 -11.11 -0.10 -10.18
C PHE A 82 -12.20 -0.57 -9.21
N ILE A 83 -13.24 0.24 -9.01
CA ILE A 83 -14.35 -0.05 -8.11
C ILE A 83 -15.17 -1.24 -8.61
N LYS A 84 -15.53 -1.26 -9.89
CA LYS A 84 -16.32 -2.34 -10.50
C LYS A 84 -15.66 -3.70 -10.33
N ASN A 85 -14.34 -3.80 -10.58
CA ASN A 85 -13.63 -5.07 -10.42
C ASN A 85 -13.47 -5.48 -8.94
N ARG A 86 -13.66 -4.58 -7.98
CA ARG A 86 -13.68 -4.88 -6.55
C ARG A 86 -15.04 -5.37 -6.08
N THR A 87 -16.11 -4.89 -6.70
CA THR A 87 -17.49 -5.24 -6.34
C THR A 87 -18.01 -6.47 -7.07
N ASP A 88 -17.43 -6.80 -8.24
CA ASP A 88 -17.84 -7.96 -9.03
C ASP A 88 -17.21 -9.26 -8.52
N THR A 89 -17.92 -9.95 -7.64
CA THR A 89 -17.52 -11.27 -7.10
C THR A 89 -17.82 -12.42 -8.06
N THR A 90 -18.62 -12.19 -9.12
CA THR A 90 -19.14 -13.27 -9.99
C THR A 90 -18.30 -13.51 -11.24
N GLY A 91 -17.41 -12.59 -11.60
CA GLY A 91 -16.53 -12.72 -12.78
C GLY A 91 -17.27 -12.80 -14.14
N LYS A 92 -18.60 -12.76 -14.14
CA LYS A 92 -19.44 -12.97 -15.32
C LYS A 92 -19.73 -11.74 -16.16
N SER A 93 -19.34 -10.54 -15.70
CA SER A 93 -19.62 -9.32 -16.46
C SER A 93 -18.72 -9.18 -17.69
N LYS A 94 -19.10 -9.81 -18.80
CA LYS A 94 -18.55 -9.59 -20.15
C LYS A 94 -18.98 -8.22 -20.72
N GLN A 95 -19.13 -7.19 -19.91
CA GLN A 95 -19.43 -5.87 -20.45
C GLN A 95 -18.29 -5.40 -21.36
N LYS A 96 -18.65 -4.80 -22.48
CA LYS A 96 -17.73 -4.23 -23.47
C LYS A 96 -17.00 -3.02 -22.87
N LYS A 97 -15.99 -3.28 -22.00
CA LYS A 97 -15.22 -2.27 -21.26
C LYS A 97 -14.61 -1.21 -22.17
N TYR A 98 -14.34 -1.56 -23.43
CA TYR A 98 -13.78 -0.64 -24.43
C TYR A 98 -14.70 0.54 -24.75
N LEU A 99 -16.03 0.39 -24.59
CA LEU A 99 -16.96 1.49 -24.82
C LEU A 99 -16.75 2.68 -23.87
N LEU A 100 -16.21 2.42 -22.68
CA LEU A 100 -15.90 3.48 -21.71
C LEU A 100 -14.75 4.40 -22.17
N PHE A 101 -13.93 3.95 -23.10
CA PHE A 101 -12.82 4.72 -23.64
C PHE A 101 -13.19 5.54 -24.87
N ILE A 102 -14.43 5.41 -25.40
CA ILE A 102 -14.88 6.15 -26.59
C ILE A 102 -14.72 7.66 -26.43
N PRO A 103 -15.14 8.31 -25.30
CA PRO A 103 -14.97 9.75 -25.14
C PRO A 103 -13.52 10.20 -25.20
N PHE A 104 -12.60 9.41 -24.62
CA PHE A 104 -11.17 9.67 -24.67
C PHE A 104 -10.63 9.57 -26.09
N VAL A 105 -10.95 8.48 -26.81
CA VAL A 105 -10.48 8.27 -28.20
C VAL A 105 -11.03 9.36 -29.11
N TYR A 106 -12.31 9.71 -28.96
CA TYR A 106 -12.94 10.79 -29.70
C TYR A 106 -12.20 12.12 -29.52
N SER A 107 -11.97 12.50 -28.24
CA SER A 107 -11.25 13.72 -27.89
C SER A 107 -9.81 13.72 -28.43
N ALA A 108 -9.09 12.59 -28.26
CA ALA A 108 -7.71 12.48 -28.74
C ALA A 108 -7.61 12.64 -30.25
N VAL A 109 -8.52 12.00 -31.03
CA VAL A 109 -8.55 12.14 -32.50
C VAL A 109 -8.83 13.58 -32.90
N LEU A 110 -9.81 14.24 -32.27
CA LEU A 110 -10.16 15.63 -32.61
C LEU A 110 -8.99 16.58 -32.31
N ASN A 111 -8.35 16.45 -31.16
CA ASN A 111 -7.23 17.30 -30.78
C ASN A 111 -6.00 17.06 -31.66
N ILE A 112 -5.70 15.79 -32.01
CA ILE A 112 -4.62 15.47 -32.96
C ILE A 112 -4.87 16.11 -34.32
N ILE A 113 -6.12 16.14 -34.84
CA ILE A 113 -6.45 16.80 -36.11
C ILE A 113 -6.16 18.31 -36.02
N ASN A 114 -6.52 18.95 -34.90
CA ASN A 114 -6.22 20.36 -34.66
C ASN A 114 -4.71 20.62 -34.57
N ASP A 115 -3.96 19.75 -33.94
CA ASP A 115 -2.50 19.90 -33.76
C ASP A 115 -1.73 19.65 -35.06
N LEU A 116 -2.23 18.83 -35.97
CA LEU A 116 -1.67 18.66 -37.30
C LEU A 116 -1.73 19.97 -38.12
N ASP A 117 -2.75 20.79 -37.89
CA ASP A 117 -2.86 22.12 -38.48
C ASP A 117 -2.01 23.16 -37.76
N HIS A 118 -2.28 23.35 -36.44
CA HIS A 118 -1.75 24.51 -35.70
C HIS A 118 -0.31 24.29 -35.17
N VAL A 119 0.05 23.06 -34.83
CA VAL A 119 1.35 22.72 -34.23
C VAL A 119 2.33 22.19 -35.25
N ALA A 120 1.97 21.11 -35.95
CA ALA A 120 2.85 20.46 -36.91
C ALA A 120 2.88 21.18 -38.27
N ARG A 121 1.81 21.91 -38.61
CA ARG A 121 1.63 22.62 -39.90
C ARG A 121 1.83 21.70 -41.13
N ILE A 122 1.46 20.42 -40.99
CA ILE A 122 1.56 19.41 -42.07
C ILE A 122 0.32 19.45 -42.94
N TYR A 123 -0.82 19.87 -42.37
CA TYR A 123 -2.12 19.93 -43.01
C TYR A 123 -2.85 21.20 -42.58
N THR A 124 -3.46 21.90 -43.51
CA THR A 124 -4.32 23.05 -43.20
C THR A 124 -5.79 22.66 -43.32
N ILE A 125 -6.55 22.92 -42.26
CA ILE A 125 -7.98 22.66 -42.24
C ILE A 125 -8.67 23.60 -43.23
N PRO A 126 -9.42 23.13 -44.24
CA PRO A 126 -10.15 23.97 -45.16
C PRO A 126 -11.19 24.83 -44.40
N GLU A 127 -11.49 26.04 -44.92
CA GLU A 127 -12.50 26.93 -44.33
C GLU A 127 -13.85 26.25 -44.11
N SER A 128 -14.27 25.39 -45.03
CA SER A 128 -15.48 24.57 -44.91
C SER A 128 -15.42 23.54 -43.76
N GLY A 129 -14.20 23.16 -43.35
CA GLY A 129 -13.96 22.22 -42.25
C GLY A 129 -13.99 22.87 -40.87
N ILE A 130 -13.73 24.18 -40.76
CA ILE A 130 -13.66 24.90 -39.48
C ILE A 130 -14.98 24.78 -38.72
N ALA A 131 -16.12 24.98 -39.36
CA ALA A 131 -17.45 24.85 -38.77
C ALA A 131 -17.71 23.43 -38.25
N ILE A 132 -17.24 22.43 -38.98
CA ILE A 132 -17.35 21.01 -38.55
C ILE A 132 -16.54 20.78 -37.27
N ILE A 133 -15.30 21.27 -37.22
CA ILE A 133 -14.44 21.12 -36.03
C ILE A 133 -15.04 21.84 -34.80
N GLN A 134 -15.61 23.02 -34.99
CA GLN A 134 -16.34 23.72 -33.92
C GLN A 134 -17.52 22.90 -33.40
N ILE A 135 -18.32 22.29 -34.28
CA ILE A 135 -19.42 21.39 -33.87
C ILE A 135 -18.87 20.18 -33.11
N LEU A 136 -17.80 19.55 -33.59
CA LEU A 136 -17.16 18.42 -32.94
C LEU A 136 -16.61 18.83 -31.55
N GLY A 137 -16.05 20.03 -31.42
CA GLY A 137 -15.63 20.59 -30.12
C GLY A 137 -16.79 20.78 -29.17
N LEU A 138 -17.95 21.24 -29.62
CA LEU A 138 -19.16 21.32 -28.79
C LEU A 138 -19.63 19.93 -28.33
N ILE A 139 -19.55 18.91 -29.19
CA ILE A 139 -19.84 17.52 -28.78
C ILE A 139 -18.83 17.04 -27.74
N GLN A 140 -17.54 17.35 -27.89
CA GLN A 140 -16.53 17.03 -26.86
C GLN A 140 -16.86 17.68 -25.51
N LEU A 141 -17.28 18.94 -25.50
CA LEU A 141 -17.69 19.66 -24.30
C LEU A 141 -18.94 19.01 -23.67
N ALA A 142 -19.94 18.66 -24.46
CA ALA A 142 -21.14 17.97 -23.98
C ALA A 142 -20.79 16.61 -23.36
N LEU A 143 -19.86 15.87 -23.98
CA LEU A 143 -19.33 14.62 -23.41
C LEU A 143 -18.59 14.87 -22.10
N ALA A 144 -17.78 15.92 -21.98
CA ALA A 144 -17.07 16.25 -20.74
C ALA A 144 -18.06 16.55 -19.61
N VAL A 145 -19.06 17.39 -19.86
CA VAL A 145 -20.08 17.80 -18.87
C VAL A 145 -20.94 16.62 -18.40
N THR A 146 -21.22 15.66 -19.26
CA THR A 146 -22.09 14.52 -18.94
C THR A 146 -21.32 13.32 -18.41
N PHE A 147 -20.27 12.91 -19.10
CA PHE A 147 -19.55 11.67 -18.82
C PHE A 147 -18.67 11.75 -17.58
N ILE A 148 -17.97 12.90 -17.39
CA ILE A 148 -17.02 13.05 -16.26
C ILE A 148 -17.72 12.96 -14.91
N PRO A 149 -18.87 13.62 -14.62
CA PRO A 149 -19.54 13.45 -13.34
C PRO A 149 -20.39 12.17 -13.24
N PHE A 150 -20.87 11.63 -14.38
CA PHE A 150 -21.75 10.45 -14.39
C PHE A 150 -21.02 9.19 -13.85
N LEU A 151 -19.81 8.89 -14.31
CA LEU A 151 -19.09 7.68 -13.91
C LEU A 151 -18.76 7.65 -12.41
N PRO A 152 -18.23 8.70 -11.77
CA PRO A 152 -18.06 8.75 -10.32
C PRO A 152 -19.36 8.56 -9.55
N LEU A 153 -20.45 9.21 -9.99
CA LEU A 153 -21.77 9.04 -9.38
C LEU A 153 -22.25 7.58 -9.47
N TYR A 154 -22.13 6.96 -10.63
CA TYR A 154 -22.47 5.54 -10.80
C TYR A 154 -21.55 4.62 -9.97
N SER A 155 -20.28 4.96 -9.86
CA SER A 155 -19.30 4.24 -9.01
C SER A 155 -19.73 4.25 -7.55
N TYR A 156 -20.27 5.35 -7.05
CA TYR A 156 -20.76 5.45 -5.68
C TYR A 156 -21.88 4.43 -5.38
N PHE A 157 -22.78 4.19 -6.32
CA PHE A 157 -23.82 3.16 -6.15
C PHE A 157 -23.24 1.74 -6.10
N LEU A 158 -22.18 1.46 -6.85
CA LEU A 158 -21.50 0.15 -6.84
C LEU A 158 -20.82 -0.14 -5.49
N ILE A 159 -20.26 0.87 -4.82
CA ILE A 159 -19.55 0.72 -3.54
C ILE A 159 -20.47 0.18 -2.43
N ARG A 160 -21.79 0.35 -2.54
CA ARG A 160 -22.75 -0.20 -1.57
C ARG A 160 -22.64 -1.70 -1.39
N HIS A 161 -22.19 -2.43 -2.42
CA HIS A 161 -22.06 -3.89 -2.44
C HIS A 161 -20.73 -4.39 -1.82
N LEU A 162 -19.82 -3.51 -1.40
CA LEU A 162 -18.59 -3.91 -0.69
C LEU A 162 -18.93 -4.35 0.73
N LYS A 163 -18.38 -5.52 1.10
CA LYS A 163 -18.62 -6.17 2.41
C LYS A 163 -17.73 -5.62 3.51
N ASP A 164 -16.45 -5.30 3.19
CA ASP A 164 -15.47 -4.80 4.16
C ASP A 164 -15.69 -3.31 4.45
N PRO A 165 -16.05 -2.94 5.71
CA PRO A 165 -16.29 -1.55 6.07
C PRO A 165 -15.07 -0.64 5.95
N GLN A 166 -13.86 -1.16 6.21
CA GLN A 166 -12.61 -0.39 6.13
C GLN A 166 -12.25 -0.10 4.67
N GLU A 167 -12.34 -1.12 3.81
CA GLU A 167 -12.15 -0.97 2.37
C GLU A 167 -13.17 0.00 1.78
N LYS A 168 -14.44 -0.15 2.14
CA LYS A 168 -15.52 0.74 1.72
C LYS A 168 -15.24 2.20 2.07
N LYS A 169 -14.84 2.48 3.31
CA LYS A 169 -14.51 3.85 3.76
C LYS A 169 -13.34 4.44 2.96
N TRP A 170 -12.30 3.66 2.70
CA TRP A 170 -11.15 4.11 1.93
C TRP A 170 -11.53 4.43 0.47
N ILE A 171 -12.28 3.54 -0.19
CA ILE A 171 -12.69 3.72 -1.58
C ILE A 171 -13.65 4.90 -1.73
N ILE A 172 -14.60 5.10 -0.79
CA ILE A 172 -15.48 6.28 -0.78
C ILE A 172 -14.64 7.55 -0.68
N THR A 173 -13.66 7.59 0.23
CA THR A 173 -12.79 8.77 0.38
C THR A 173 -12.01 9.05 -0.90
N LEU A 174 -11.40 8.03 -1.52
CA LEU A 174 -10.69 8.19 -2.81
C LEU A 174 -11.64 8.71 -3.90
N LEU A 175 -12.82 8.09 -4.05
CA LEU A 175 -13.81 8.51 -5.04
C LEU A 175 -14.25 9.96 -4.82
N THR A 176 -14.51 10.36 -3.56
CA THR A 176 -14.90 11.73 -3.22
C THR A 176 -13.81 12.75 -3.59
N ILE A 177 -12.56 12.48 -3.22
CA ILE A 177 -11.44 13.37 -3.53
C ILE A 177 -11.26 13.51 -5.05
N VAL A 178 -11.28 12.39 -5.80
CA VAL A 178 -11.17 12.42 -7.27
C VAL A 178 -12.37 13.13 -7.90
N SER A 179 -13.58 12.93 -7.38
CA SER A 179 -14.78 13.61 -7.89
C SER A 179 -14.71 15.12 -7.70
N ILE A 180 -14.22 15.58 -6.54
CA ILE A 180 -14.01 17.02 -6.28
C ILE A 180 -13.00 17.58 -7.29
N LEU A 181 -11.87 16.89 -7.50
CA LEU A 181 -10.87 17.32 -8.48
C LEU A 181 -11.49 17.49 -9.89
N LEU A 182 -12.27 16.48 -10.34
CA LEU A 182 -12.89 16.49 -11.66
C LEU A 182 -13.96 17.59 -11.80
N ILE A 183 -14.76 17.81 -10.76
CA ILE A 183 -15.81 18.86 -10.78
C ILE A 183 -15.15 20.24 -10.81
N VAL A 184 -14.14 20.49 -9.97
CA VAL A 184 -13.42 21.77 -9.96
C VAL A 184 -12.72 22.01 -11.29
N TRP A 185 -12.09 20.96 -11.86
CA TRP A 185 -11.50 21.05 -13.20
C TRP A 185 -12.54 21.43 -14.27
N LEU A 186 -13.71 20.78 -14.25
CA LEU A 186 -14.79 21.05 -15.22
C LEU A 186 -15.31 22.47 -15.09
N ILE A 187 -15.54 22.95 -13.85
CA ILE A 187 -15.99 24.33 -13.60
C ILE A 187 -14.94 25.32 -14.09
N THR A 188 -13.65 25.07 -13.81
CA THR A 188 -12.55 25.93 -14.26
C THR A 188 -12.46 25.99 -15.80
N ALA A 189 -12.56 24.83 -16.46
CA ALA A 189 -12.55 24.75 -17.91
C ALA A 189 -13.74 25.52 -18.55
N LEU A 190 -14.94 25.37 -18.00
CA LEU A 190 -16.12 26.10 -18.42
C LEU A 190 -15.99 27.61 -18.18
N ALA A 191 -15.44 28.03 -17.05
CA ALA A 191 -15.20 29.44 -16.73
C ALA A 191 -14.19 30.06 -17.72
N GLY A 192 -13.12 29.35 -18.04
CA GLY A 192 -12.17 29.80 -19.08
C GLY A 192 -12.82 29.98 -20.43
N LEU A 193 -13.69 29.03 -20.84
CA LEU A 193 -14.35 29.05 -22.14
C LEU A 193 -15.44 30.14 -22.25
N ILE A 194 -16.27 30.31 -21.21
CA ILE A 194 -17.46 31.18 -21.26
C ILE A 194 -17.12 32.62 -20.87
N LEU A 195 -16.22 32.80 -19.89
CA LEU A 195 -15.91 34.10 -19.30
C LEU A 195 -14.59 34.69 -19.79
N ASP A 196 -13.89 34.00 -20.70
CA ASP A 196 -12.53 34.34 -21.16
C ASP A 196 -11.57 34.61 -19.97
N TYR A 197 -11.70 33.80 -18.92
CA TYR A 197 -10.96 33.94 -17.68
C TYR A 197 -9.62 33.20 -17.75
N ASP A 198 -8.54 33.85 -17.27
CA ASP A 198 -7.23 33.18 -17.14
C ASP A 198 -7.29 32.08 -16.08
N ILE A 199 -7.25 30.83 -16.55
CA ILE A 199 -7.36 29.64 -15.70
C ILE A 199 -6.02 29.17 -15.13
N SER A 200 -4.89 29.81 -15.47
CA SER A 200 -3.53 29.35 -15.10
C SER A 200 -3.37 29.18 -13.60
N SER A 201 -3.84 30.13 -12.79
CA SER A 201 -3.77 30.04 -11.33
C SER A 201 -4.60 28.89 -10.78
N SER A 202 -5.79 28.63 -11.36
CA SER A 202 -6.66 27.54 -10.96
C SER A 202 -6.06 26.19 -11.34
N MET A 203 -5.42 26.06 -12.50
CA MET A 203 -4.71 24.85 -12.93
C MET A 203 -3.53 24.55 -12.01
N ASN A 204 -2.81 25.55 -11.52
CA ASN A 204 -1.76 25.37 -10.53
C ASN A 204 -2.29 24.76 -9.22
N VAL A 205 -3.45 25.20 -8.74
CA VAL A 205 -4.11 24.63 -7.54
C VAL A 205 -4.55 23.19 -7.79
N LEU A 206 -5.16 22.92 -8.95
CA LEU A 206 -5.58 21.57 -9.34
C LEU A 206 -4.40 20.59 -9.43
N ALA A 207 -3.24 21.05 -9.92
CA ALA A 207 -2.02 20.23 -9.96
C ALA A 207 -1.53 19.86 -8.53
N LEU A 208 -1.65 20.77 -7.55
CA LEU A 208 -1.37 20.44 -6.15
C LEU A 208 -2.36 19.41 -5.59
N PHE A 209 -3.64 19.50 -5.94
CA PHE A 209 -4.63 18.49 -5.56
C PHE A 209 -4.33 17.12 -6.18
N ALA A 210 -3.95 17.07 -7.45
CA ALA A 210 -3.53 15.83 -8.10
C ALA A 210 -2.29 15.21 -7.42
N THR A 211 -1.30 16.06 -7.06
CA THR A 211 -0.14 15.68 -6.26
C THR A 211 -0.56 15.07 -4.93
N PHE A 212 -1.48 15.71 -4.21
CA PHE A 212 -2.02 15.20 -2.95
C PHE A 212 -2.68 13.82 -3.12
N ILE A 213 -3.46 13.61 -4.20
CA ILE A 213 -4.11 12.30 -4.49
C ILE A 213 -3.07 11.20 -4.64
N ILE A 214 -1.98 11.44 -5.38
CA ILE A 214 -0.90 10.45 -5.57
C ILE A 214 -0.29 10.07 -4.22
N HIS A 215 0.11 11.06 -3.40
CA HIS A 215 0.71 10.83 -2.09
C HIS A 215 -0.25 10.14 -1.12
N TRP A 216 -1.52 10.60 -1.08
CA TRP A 216 -2.54 10.03 -0.22
C TRP A 216 -2.86 8.58 -0.58
N THR A 217 -2.96 8.27 -1.88
CA THR A 217 -3.19 6.91 -2.37
C THR A 217 -2.03 5.99 -2.01
N ALA A 218 -0.78 6.47 -2.14
CA ALA A 218 0.40 5.74 -1.71
C ALA A 218 0.35 5.41 -0.21
N TYR A 219 0.10 6.42 0.61
CA TYR A 219 0.12 6.26 2.06
C TYR A 219 -1.05 5.43 2.60
N LYS A 220 -2.29 5.78 2.23
CA LYS A 220 -3.49 5.12 2.78
C LYS A 220 -3.82 3.80 2.08
N GLY A 221 -3.76 3.78 0.75
CA GLY A 221 -4.19 2.63 -0.03
C GLY A 221 -3.22 1.47 0.01
N ILE A 222 -1.92 1.77 -0.02
CA ILE A 222 -0.88 0.75 -0.10
C ILE A 222 -0.31 0.43 1.27
N TYR A 223 0.14 1.45 1.98
CA TYR A 223 0.84 1.23 3.25
C TYR A 223 -0.11 0.85 4.39
N LYS A 224 -1.10 1.70 4.69
CA LYS A 224 -1.96 1.51 5.87
C LYS A 224 -2.97 0.37 5.73
N TYR A 225 -3.64 0.27 4.59
CA TYR A 225 -4.67 -0.75 4.39
C TYR A 225 -4.07 -2.15 4.30
N LYS A 226 -2.99 -2.34 3.54
CA LYS A 226 -2.37 -3.64 3.37
C LYS A 226 -1.62 -4.08 4.63
N LEU A 227 -0.99 -3.16 5.35
CA LEU A 227 -0.35 -3.47 6.63
C LEU A 227 -1.39 -3.92 7.68
N ALA A 228 -2.57 -3.27 7.72
CA ALA A 228 -3.66 -3.67 8.61
C ALA A 228 -4.22 -5.05 8.24
N LYS A 229 -4.45 -5.30 6.93
CA LYS A 229 -4.93 -6.59 6.43
C LYS A 229 -3.94 -7.74 6.65
N ASN A 230 -2.65 -7.49 6.46
CA ASN A 230 -1.62 -8.49 6.75
C ASN A 230 -1.55 -8.78 8.26
N LYS A 231 -1.71 -7.77 9.12
CA LYS A 231 -1.74 -7.95 10.57
C LYS A 231 -2.95 -8.79 11.00
N GLU A 232 -4.11 -8.56 10.41
CA GLU A 232 -5.34 -9.32 10.66
C GLU A 232 -5.23 -10.75 10.11
N ALA A 233 -4.69 -10.93 8.89
CA ALA A 233 -4.44 -12.25 8.31
C ALA A 233 -3.42 -13.06 9.15
N ILE A 234 -2.35 -12.42 9.63
CA ILE A 234 -1.38 -13.05 10.54
C ILE A 234 -2.04 -13.39 11.89
N SER A 235 -2.87 -12.50 12.42
CA SER A 235 -3.60 -12.76 13.68
C SER A 235 -4.59 -13.91 13.51
N ASN A 236 -5.33 -13.96 12.41
CA ASN A 236 -6.26 -15.05 12.13
C ASN A 236 -5.54 -16.38 11.90
N PHE A 237 -4.43 -16.36 11.15
CA PHE A 237 -3.58 -17.55 10.96
C PHE A 237 -3.04 -18.07 12.30
N LEU A 238 -2.56 -17.18 13.18
CA LEU A 238 -2.10 -17.55 14.53
C LEU A 238 -3.24 -18.09 15.40
N ASN A 239 -4.45 -17.54 15.26
CA ASN A 239 -5.63 -18.01 16.00
C ASN A 239 -6.16 -19.35 15.43
N GLU A 240 -6.12 -19.57 14.12
CA GLU A 240 -6.45 -20.86 13.48
C GLU A 240 -5.42 -21.93 13.85
N ASP A 241 -4.13 -21.61 13.88
CA ASP A 241 -3.07 -22.51 14.30
C ASP A 241 -3.22 -22.90 15.77
N LEU A 242 -3.60 -21.94 16.62
CA LEU A 242 -3.94 -22.21 18.01
C LEU A 242 -5.19 -23.08 18.13
N ALA A 243 -6.26 -22.78 17.41
CA ALA A 243 -7.50 -23.57 17.42
C ALA A 243 -7.27 -25.00 16.88
N ASN A 244 -6.52 -25.14 15.80
CA ASN A 244 -6.13 -26.45 15.25
C ASN A 244 -5.20 -27.21 16.20
N SER A 245 -4.32 -26.53 16.93
CA SER A 245 -3.51 -27.14 17.98
C SER A 245 -4.36 -27.63 19.14
N TYR A 246 -5.38 -26.88 19.57
CA TYR A 246 -6.34 -27.34 20.59
C TYR A 246 -7.20 -28.51 20.10
N THR A 247 -7.66 -28.48 18.85
CA THR A 247 -8.46 -29.57 18.25
C THR A 247 -7.61 -30.83 18.04
N ASN A 248 -6.36 -30.68 17.61
CA ASN A 248 -5.42 -31.81 17.50
C ASN A 248 -5.01 -32.38 18.86
N LEU A 249 -4.93 -31.55 19.89
CA LEU A 249 -4.71 -32.00 21.27
C LEU A 249 -5.89 -32.86 21.78
N GLN A 250 -7.13 -32.47 21.48
CA GLN A 250 -8.32 -33.25 21.83
C GLN A 250 -8.44 -34.54 21.00
N ILE A 251 -8.06 -34.53 19.69
CA ILE A 251 -8.07 -35.75 18.84
C ILE A 251 -6.93 -36.67 19.25
N VAL A 252 -5.77 -36.18 19.63
CA VAL A 252 -4.62 -36.96 20.11
C VAL A 252 -4.89 -37.53 21.50
N GLU A 253 -5.70 -36.89 22.33
CA GLU A 253 -6.10 -37.39 23.63
C GLU A 253 -7.07 -38.60 23.51
N ASN A 254 -7.87 -38.63 22.43
CA ASN A 254 -8.79 -39.72 22.13
C ASN A 254 -8.21 -40.89 21.29
N SER A 255 -6.97 -40.76 20.78
CA SER A 255 -6.36 -41.76 19.87
C SER A 255 -4.97 -42.24 20.28
N ARG A 256 -4.57 -42.12 21.56
CA ARG A 256 -3.30 -42.67 22.05
C ARG A 256 -3.36 -44.13 22.33
N PRO A 257 -2.42 -44.96 21.82
CA PRO A 257 -1.95 -46.14 22.49
C PRO A 257 -1.22 -45.75 23.77
N GLU A 258 -1.37 -46.50 24.83
CA GLU A 258 -0.95 -46.23 26.22
C GLU A 258 0.56 -46.15 26.51
N GLU A 259 1.44 -45.81 25.55
CA GLU A 259 2.88 -46.06 25.68
C GLU A 259 3.78 -44.86 25.84
N TYR A 260 3.26 -43.61 25.99
CA TYR A 260 4.09 -42.44 26.30
C TYR A 260 3.46 -41.48 27.36
N LYS A 261 3.24 -42.01 28.54
CA LYS A 261 3.07 -41.18 29.76
C LYS A 261 4.40 -41.06 30.53
N GLU A 262 5.45 -40.55 29.90
CA GLU A 262 6.52 -39.93 30.67
C GLU A 262 6.03 -38.53 31.08
N SER A 263 5.90 -38.31 32.37
CA SER A 263 5.59 -36.97 32.92
C SER A 263 6.65 -36.01 32.47
N ILE A 264 6.26 -34.94 31.70
CA ILE A 264 7.18 -33.88 31.24
C ILE A 264 7.59 -33.12 32.50
N THR A 265 8.78 -33.42 33.00
CA THR A 265 9.40 -32.78 34.18
C THR A 265 10.58 -31.93 33.74
N ALA A 266 11.14 -31.15 34.66
CA ALA A 266 12.34 -30.34 34.42
C ALA A 266 13.55 -31.20 33.96
N ASP A 267 13.55 -32.50 34.23
CA ASP A 267 14.59 -33.45 33.81
C ASP A 267 14.42 -33.95 32.39
N ASN A 268 13.45 -33.41 31.62
CA ASN A 268 13.25 -33.77 30.24
C ASN A 268 14.50 -33.48 29.43
N LEU A 269 15.04 -34.51 28.74
CA LEU A 269 16.30 -34.44 27.99
C LEU A 269 16.28 -33.31 26.90
N TYR A 270 15.15 -33.11 26.26
CA TYR A 270 15.04 -32.08 25.19
C TYR A 270 14.97 -30.67 25.80
N PHE A 271 14.39 -30.51 27.00
CA PHE A 271 14.43 -29.23 27.71
C PHE A 271 15.83 -28.89 28.18
N GLN A 272 16.58 -29.83 28.71
CA GLN A 272 17.98 -29.65 29.06
C GLN A 272 18.84 -29.29 27.87
N LYS A 273 18.64 -29.97 26.71
CA LYS A 273 19.31 -29.62 25.46
C LYS A 273 18.96 -28.20 25.00
N LEU A 274 17.69 -27.78 25.10
CA LEU A 274 17.26 -26.42 24.78
C LEU A 274 17.95 -25.38 25.67
N GLU A 275 18.02 -25.65 26.96
CA GLU A 275 18.74 -24.76 27.89
C GLU A 275 20.22 -24.64 27.55
N LEU A 276 20.89 -25.75 27.22
CA LEU A 276 22.30 -25.72 26.75
C LEU A 276 22.44 -24.91 25.46
N LEU A 277 21.56 -25.07 24.48
CA LEU A 277 21.57 -24.24 23.27
C LEU A 277 21.40 -22.75 23.58
N CYS A 278 20.59 -22.39 24.55
CA CYS A 278 20.41 -21.01 24.97
C CYS A 278 21.62 -20.49 25.78
N LYS A 279 22.12 -21.26 26.74
CA LYS A 279 23.17 -20.83 27.66
C LYS A 279 24.58 -20.85 27.04
N GLU A 280 24.90 -21.92 26.28
CA GLU A 280 26.24 -22.12 25.75
C GLU A 280 26.38 -21.58 24.30
N GLN A 281 25.34 -21.77 23.47
CA GLN A 281 25.42 -21.37 22.06
C GLN A 281 24.72 -20.05 21.78
N HIS A 282 24.08 -19.43 22.77
CA HIS A 282 23.39 -18.15 22.65
C HIS A 282 22.44 -18.06 21.45
N ILE A 283 21.76 -19.18 21.11
CA ILE A 283 20.88 -19.24 19.91
C ILE A 283 19.80 -18.15 19.89
N TYR A 284 19.48 -17.60 21.03
CA TYR A 284 18.49 -16.51 21.18
C TYR A 284 18.93 -15.21 20.49
N THR A 285 20.22 -15.01 20.21
CA THR A 285 20.74 -13.83 19.49
C THR A 285 20.37 -13.83 18.01
N ASP A 286 20.05 -15.00 17.43
CA ASP A 286 19.49 -15.05 16.07
C ASP A 286 18.10 -14.42 16.03
N SER A 287 17.98 -13.26 15.39
CA SER A 287 16.72 -12.54 15.22
C SER A 287 15.67 -13.30 14.39
N THR A 288 16.11 -14.31 13.61
CA THR A 288 15.25 -15.16 12.78
C THR A 288 14.90 -16.48 13.44
N LEU A 289 15.32 -16.67 14.73
CA LEU A 289 15.04 -17.88 15.49
C LEU A 289 13.52 -18.06 15.66
N ASN A 290 13.05 -19.24 15.31
CA ASN A 290 11.67 -19.65 15.50
C ASN A 290 11.59 -21.07 16.10
N ARG A 291 10.41 -21.44 16.51
CA ARG A 291 10.13 -22.73 17.15
C ARG A 291 10.52 -23.92 16.25
N GLU A 292 10.24 -23.81 14.95
CA GLU A 292 10.49 -24.86 13.95
C GLU A 292 11.99 -25.14 13.82
N LYS A 293 12.82 -24.10 13.71
CA LYS A 293 14.29 -24.24 13.65
C LYS A 293 14.88 -24.90 14.90
N VAL A 294 14.35 -24.56 16.08
CA VAL A 294 14.83 -25.17 17.33
C VAL A 294 14.39 -26.59 17.46
N ALA A 295 13.15 -26.90 17.11
CA ALA A 295 12.62 -28.27 17.09
C ALA A 295 13.42 -29.17 16.14
N GLU A 296 13.76 -28.67 14.93
CA GLU A 296 14.62 -29.36 13.96
C GLU A 296 16.00 -29.66 14.55
N LYS A 297 16.65 -28.67 15.20
CA LYS A 297 17.94 -28.89 15.91
C LYS A 297 17.87 -29.93 17.01
N LEU A 298 16.76 -30.04 17.68
CA LEU A 298 16.55 -30.99 18.76
C LEU A 298 16.08 -32.37 18.28
N GLY A 299 15.70 -32.50 16.98
CA GLY A 299 15.17 -33.72 16.39
C GLY A 299 13.77 -34.08 16.88
N ILE A 300 12.94 -33.10 17.23
CA ILE A 300 11.57 -33.28 17.73
C ILE A 300 10.57 -32.45 16.92
N SER A 301 9.28 -32.71 17.11
CA SER A 301 8.25 -31.86 16.50
C SER A 301 8.15 -30.50 17.18
N ALA A 302 7.78 -29.44 16.41
CA ALA A 302 7.56 -28.12 16.97
C ALA A 302 6.41 -28.10 18.01
N GLY A 303 5.40 -28.95 17.84
CA GLY A 303 4.32 -29.15 18.82
C GLY A 303 4.83 -29.68 20.15
N TYR A 304 5.67 -30.72 20.11
CA TYR A 304 6.27 -31.32 21.32
C TYR A 304 7.20 -30.34 22.05
N LEU A 305 8.01 -29.55 21.31
CA LEU A 305 8.82 -28.49 21.89
C LEU A 305 7.96 -27.45 22.63
N SER A 306 6.82 -27.04 22.03
CA SER A 306 5.90 -26.11 22.69
C SER A 306 5.29 -26.69 23.95
N GLN A 307 4.94 -27.97 23.93
CA GLN A 307 4.39 -28.68 25.08
C GLN A 307 5.41 -28.76 26.24
N ILE A 308 6.67 -29.12 25.93
CA ILE A 308 7.75 -29.16 26.93
C ILE A 308 7.92 -27.79 27.59
N ILE A 309 8.10 -26.72 26.80
CA ILE A 309 8.31 -25.37 27.35
C ILE A 309 7.12 -24.94 28.19
N ASN A 310 5.89 -25.09 27.68
CA ASN A 310 4.70 -24.68 28.39
C ASN A 310 4.52 -25.43 29.72
N THR A 311 4.70 -26.76 29.69
CA THR A 311 4.53 -27.61 30.90
C THR A 311 5.57 -27.28 31.97
N ILE A 312 6.83 -27.04 31.56
CA ILE A 312 7.92 -26.81 32.51
C ILE A 312 7.97 -25.35 33.02
N THR A 313 7.77 -24.38 32.11
CA THR A 313 7.98 -22.94 32.39
C THR A 313 6.70 -22.15 32.55
N GLY A 314 5.57 -22.65 32.11
CA GLY A 314 4.31 -21.90 32.03
C GLY A 314 4.27 -20.86 30.90
N ASP A 315 5.33 -20.73 30.10
CA ASP A 315 5.47 -19.75 29.04
C ASP A 315 5.37 -20.39 27.65
N ASN A 316 5.06 -19.58 26.66
CA ASN A 316 5.21 -19.99 25.26
C ASN A 316 6.66 -19.82 24.79
N PHE A 317 7.02 -20.46 23.65
CA PHE A 317 8.36 -20.41 23.08
C PHE A 317 8.92 -18.98 22.92
N ALA A 318 8.11 -18.03 22.43
CA ALA A 318 8.55 -16.66 22.21
C ALA A 318 8.87 -15.93 23.52
N ASN A 319 8.05 -16.12 24.57
CA ASN A 319 8.30 -15.55 25.88
C ASN A 319 9.55 -16.17 26.52
N TYR A 320 9.71 -17.49 26.41
CA TYR A 320 10.87 -18.21 26.93
C TYR A 320 12.18 -17.70 26.32
N ILE A 321 12.25 -17.57 24.99
CA ILE A 321 13.43 -17.03 24.29
C ILE A 321 13.64 -15.54 24.65
N ASN A 322 12.56 -14.76 24.76
CA ASN A 322 12.66 -13.35 25.12
C ASN A 322 13.20 -13.12 26.56
N GLN A 323 13.02 -14.07 27.47
CA GLN A 323 13.67 -14.00 28.79
C GLN A 323 15.21 -14.00 28.66
N TYR A 324 15.78 -14.92 27.87
CA TYR A 324 17.22 -14.94 27.61
C TYR A 324 17.73 -13.66 26.95
N ARG A 325 16.98 -13.14 25.96
CA ARG A 325 17.30 -11.88 25.29
C ARG A 325 17.31 -10.68 26.26
N VAL A 326 16.35 -10.65 27.19
CA VAL A 326 16.27 -9.59 28.20
C VAL A 326 17.42 -9.69 29.20
N GLU A 327 17.77 -10.91 29.64
CA GLU A 327 18.93 -11.09 30.54
C GLU A 327 20.22 -10.65 29.85
N ALA A 328 20.45 -11.00 28.60
CA ALA A 328 21.60 -10.52 27.82
C ALA A 328 21.66 -8.98 27.75
N VAL A 329 20.53 -8.29 27.54
CA VAL A 329 20.50 -6.83 27.57
C VAL A 329 20.82 -6.29 28.97
N LYS A 330 20.34 -6.93 30.03
CA LYS A 330 20.66 -6.52 31.43
C LYS A 330 22.16 -6.62 31.67
N GLU A 331 22.80 -7.71 31.21
CA GLU A 331 24.26 -7.88 31.29
C GLU A 331 25.00 -6.79 30.52
N MET A 332 24.60 -6.47 29.29
CA MET A 332 25.19 -5.38 28.51
C MET A 332 25.03 -4.01 29.20
N ILE A 333 23.87 -3.74 29.85
CA ILE A 333 23.65 -2.48 30.57
C ILE A 333 24.64 -2.32 31.76
N LEU A 334 25.01 -3.42 32.40
CA LEU A 334 25.91 -3.43 33.55
C LEU A 334 27.39 -3.50 33.16
N ASN A 335 27.74 -3.85 31.95
CA ASN A 335 29.11 -3.98 31.48
C ASN A 335 29.61 -2.66 30.87
N SER A 336 30.72 -2.14 31.34
CA SER A 336 31.36 -0.90 30.89
C SER A 336 31.79 -0.92 29.41
N GLU A 337 32.02 -2.09 28.79
CA GLU A 337 32.34 -2.23 27.38
C GLU A 337 31.18 -1.70 26.48
N TYR A 338 29.94 -1.80 26.97
CA TYR A 338 28.73 -1.37 26.23
C TYR A 338 28.24 0.04 26.65
N GLU A 339 29.04 0.81 27.38
CA GLU A 339 28.61 2.13 27.88
C GLU A 339 28.20 3.09 26.74
N ASN A 340 28.91 3.03 25.61
CA ASN A 340 28.66 3.83 24.42
C ASN A 340 27.53 3.29 23.52
N TYR A 341 27.01 2.10 23.80
CA TYR A 341 25.90 1.52 23.04
C TYR A 341 24.57 2.12 23.47
N ASN A 342 23.74 2.45 22.48
CA ASN A 342 22.36 2.81 22.80
C ASN A 342 21.53 1.55 23.12
N LEU A 343 20.47 1.72 23.91
CA LEU A 343 19.63 0.62 24.35
C LEU A 343 18.98 -0.17 23.19
N LEU A 344 18.68 0.48 22.07
CA LEU A 344 18.13 -0.20 20.91
C LEU A 344 19.16 -1.13 20.27
N THR A 345 20.43 -0.69 20.16
CA THR A 345 21.53 -1.52 19.65
C THR A 345 21.71 -2.75 20.53
N MET A 346 21.73 -2.60 21.87
CA MET A 346 21.80 -3.74 22.79
C MET A 346 20.64 -4.72 22.57
N GLY A 347 19.41 -4.22 22.36
CA GLY A 347 18.25 -5.06 22.06
C GLY A 347 18.39 -5.81 20.73
N LEU A 348 18.88 -5.16 19.69
CA LEU A 348 19.08 -5.79 18.38
C LEU A 348 20.20 -6.86 18.42
N GLU A 349 21.32 -6.59 19.09
CA GLU A 349 22.42 -7.53 19.33
C GLU A 349 21.94 -8.77 20.12
N SER A 350 20.98 -8.58 21.02
CA SER A 350 20.36 -9.68 21.77
C SER A 350 19.30 -10.46 20.98
N GLY A 351 19.10 -10.16 19.69
CA GLY A 351 18.21 -10.90 18.80
C GLY A 351 16.78 -10.36 18.68
N PHE A 352 16.46 -9.19 19.24
CA PHE A 352 15.16 -8.56 19.01
C PHE A 352 15.08 -7.97 17.59
N THR A 353 13.95 -8.13 16.94
CA THR A 353 13.72 -7.64 15.57
C THR A 353 13.29 -6.17 15.50
N SER A 354 12.83 -5.58 16.61
CA SER A 354 12.35 -4.20 16.65
C SER A 354 12.37 -3.61 18.06
N LYS A 355 12.46 -2.26 18.12
CA LYS A 355 12.36 -1.50 19.38
C LYS A 355 11.08 -1.84 20.15
N THR A 356 9.96 -1.95 19.47
CA THR A 356 8.66 -2.22 20.11
C THR A 356 8.63 -3.58 20.79
N THR A 357 9.12 -4.63 20.10
CA THR A 357 9.19 -6.00 20.66
C THR A 357 10.14 -6.04 21.85
N PHE A 358 11.31 -5.42 21.72
CA PHE A 358 12.31 -5.30 22.79
C PHE A 358 11.72 -4.63 24.05
N TYR A 359 11.19 -3.41 23.91
CA TYR A 359 10.65 -2.66 25.06
C TYR A 359 9.49 -3.38 25.73
N LYS A 360 8.61 -4.03 24.96
CA LYS A 360 7.49 -4.81 25.49
C LYS A 360 7.97 -6.03 26.27
N ALA A 361 8.92 -6.80 25.74
CA ALA A 361 9.47 -7.97 26.41
C ALA A 361 10.24 -7.57 27.66
N PHE A 362 11.09 -6.54 27.58
CA PHE A 362 11.87 -6.06 28.71
C PHE A 362 10.99 -5.60 29.87
N LYS A 363 9.93 -4.81 29.58
CA LYS A 363 8.97 -4.39 30.61
C LYS A 363 8.19 -5.57 31.19
N LYS A 364 7.87 -6.59 30.38
CA LYS A 364 7.19 -7.80 30.85
C LYS A 364 8.05 -8.58 31.86
N VAL A 365 9.35 -8.72 31.59
CA VAL A 365 10.28 -9.52 32.39
C VAL A 365 10.74 -8.76 33.64
N THR A 366 11.01 -7.45 33.52
CA THR A 366 11.63 -6.66 34.59
C THR A 366 10.66 -5.73 35.33
N ALA A 367 9.42 -5.61 34.90
CA ALA A 367 8.43 -4.61 35.30
C ALA A 367 8.83 -3.14 34.98
N GLN A 368 10.01 -2.89 34.43
CA GLN A 368 10.57 -1.58 34.09
C GLN A 368 10.83 -1.47 32.60
N THR A 369 10.85 -0.25 32.09
CA THR A 369 11.37 -0.01 30.72
C THR A 369 12.90 -0.12 30.73
N PRO A 370 13.55 -0.39 29.57
CA PRO A 370 15.03 -0.42 29.49
C PRO A 370 15.70 0.86 29.99
N ASN A 371 15.08 2.03 29.75
CA ASN A 371 15.57 3.33 30.21
C ASN A 371 15.51 3.46 31.74
N GLU A 372 14.37 3.11 32.34
CA GLU A 372 14.20 3.11 33.81
C GLU A 372 15.20 2.18 34.45
N TYR A 373 15.36 0.95 33.91
CA TYR A 373 16.31 -0.03 34.44
C TYR A 373 17.75 0.47 34.37
N LYS A 374 18.17 1.08 33.25
CA LYS A 374 19.52 1.67 33.09
C LYS A 374 19.76 2.81 34.10
N ASN A 375 18.74 3.66 34.34
CA ASN A 375 18.87 4.81 35.24
C ASN A 375 18.88 4.39 36.73
N THR A 376 18.25 3.30 37.09
CA THR A 376 18.24 2.79 38.50
C THR A 376 19.50 2.00 38.83
N ARG A 377 20.36 1.67 37.88
CA ARG A 377 21.59 0.87 38.06
C ARG A 377 22.88 1.66 37.84
N LYS A 378 22.78 2.93 37.35
CA LYS A 378 23.84 3.93 37.45
C LYS A 378 23.87 4.58 38.82
#